data_26813fd33278a9698a00647866d6f10e
#
_entry.id   26813fd33278a9698a00647866d6f10e
#
_cell.length_a   1.000
_cell.length_b   1.000
_cell.length_c   1.000
_cell.angle_alpha   90.00
_cell.angle_beta   90.00
_cell.angle_gamma   90.00
#
_symmetry.space_group_name_H-M   'P 1'
#
loop_
_entity.id
_entity.type
_entity.pdbx_description
1 polymer ?
#
loop_
_entity_poly.entity_id
_entity_poly.type
_entity_poly.pdbx_seq_one_letter_code
_entity_poly.pdbx_strand_id
1 'polypeptide(L)'
;LDRDGTIIEDYEDELWRNKTEPIFLVGSIEALEKIKQKGYEIIILTNQYLIDEKIISIEQYQDFTDKFIKRIKDNGIEILDVFYCPHSRESNCSCMKPKEGLVKKSLEKYPEIDLKDCFIVGDSLCDVELGKRLGIKTFGIGVGKKEGEVIIIDSLGDVASYI
;
A
#
# COMPACT_ATOMS: atom_id res chain seq x y z
N LEU A 1 1.00 -0.65 4.31
CA LEU A 1 1.51 -1.22 3.06
C LEU A 1 0.92 -0.47 1.87
N ASP A 2 1.66 -0.33 0.78
CA ASP A 2 1.08 -0.02 -0.52
C ASP A 2 0.31 -1.23 -1.07
N ARG A 3 -0.49 -1.05 -2.13
CA ARG A 3 -1.30 -2.09 -2.75
C ARG A 3 -0.73 -2.54 -4.09
N ASP A 4 -0.74 -1.63 -5.07
CA ASP A 4 -0.40 -1.90 -6.47
C ASP A 4 1.13 -1.99 -6.62
N GLY A 5 1.66 -3.04 -7.25
CA GLY A 5 3.09 -3.35 -7.30
C GLY A 5 3.70 -3.95 -6.02
N THR A 6 2.94 -3.96 -4.92
CA THR A 6 3.41 -4.45 -3.60
C THR A 6 2.71 -5.75 -3.18
N ILE A 7 1.38 -5.79 -3.25
CA ILE A 7 0.56 -6.97 -2.89
C ILE A 7 -0.02 -7.61 -4.15
N ILE A 8 -0.45 -6.79 -5.08
CA ILE A 8 -1.03 -7.19 -6.37
C ILE A 8 -0.21 -6.60 -7.52
N GLU A 9 -0.41 -7.13 -8.71
CA GLU A 9 0.19 -6.57 -9.93
C GLU A 9 -0.23 -5.11 -10.11
N ASP A 10 0.72 -4.28 -10.56
CA ASP A 10 0.47 -2.95 -11.08
C ASP A 10 0.53 -2.96 -12.61
N TYR A 11 -0.10 -1.97 -13.23
CA TYR A 11 -0.23 -1.88 -14.66
C TYR A 11 -0.01 -0.44 -15.12
N GLU A 12 0.32 -0.27 -16.40
CA GLU A 12 0.27 1.05 -17.03
C GLU A 12 -1.16 1.62 -16.94
N ASP A 13 -1.27 2.92 -16.75
CA ASP A 13 -2.52 3.63 -16.43
C ASP A 13 -3.71 3.20 -17.31
N GLU A 14 -3.51 3.15 -18.64
CA GLU A 14 -4.59 2.83 -19.59
C GLU A 14 -5.09 1.38 -19.49
N LEU A 15 -4.27 0.46 -18.99
CA LEU A 15 -4.64 -0.94 -18.85
C LEU A 15 -5.61 -1.15 -17.67
N TRP A 16 -5.57 -0.26 -16.68
CA TRP A 16 -6.46 -0.32 -15.52
C TRP A 16 -7.95 -0.28 -15.88
N ARG A 17 -8.30 0.35 -17.01
CA ARG A 17 -9.70 0.40 -17.50
C ARG A 17 -10.35 -0.98 -17.62
N ASN A 18 -9.54 -1.99 -17.92
CA ASN A 18 -10.01 -3.35 -18.19
C ASN A 18 -9.72 -4.33 -17.04
N LYS A 19 -9.18 -3.85 -15.92
CA LYS A 19 -8.87 -4.70 -14.77
C LYS A 19 -10.08 -4.78 -13.86
N THR A 20 -10.65 -5.98 -13.77
CA THR A 20 -11.86 -6.27 -12.97
C THR A 20 -11.55 -7.17 -11.77
N GLU A 21 -10.39 -7.82 -11.76
CA GLU A 21 -9.97 -8.76 -10.73
C GLU A 21 -8.50 -8.49 -10.31
N PRO A 22 -8.19 -8.45 -9.00
CA PRO A 22 -6.83 -8.33 -8.54
C PRO A 22 -6.03 -9.62 -8.79
N ILE A 23 -4.83 -9.47 -9.36
CA ILE A 23 -3.86 -10.56 -9.50
C ILE A 23 -2.82 -10.37 -8.39
N PHE A 24 -2.81 -11.30 -7.44
CA PHE A 24 -1.86 -11.25 -6.32
C PHE A 24 -0.47 -11.64 -6.77
N LEU A 25 0.53 -10.90 -6.33
CA LEU A 25 1.93 -11.23 -6.55
C LEU A 25 2.29 -12.53 -5.83
N VAL A 26 3.20 -13.30 -6.42
CA VAL A 26 3.61 -14.58 -5.86
C VAL A 26 4.13 -14.41 -4.43
N GLY A 27 3.57 -15.16 -3.49
CA GLY A 27 3.95 -15.13 -2.08
C GLY A 27 3.39 -13.95 -1.28
N SER A 28 2.57 -13.05 -1.88
CA SER A 28 2.05 -11.89 -1.17
C SER A 28 1.02 -12.27 -0.10
N ILE A 29 0.17 -13.26 -0.34
CA ILE A 29 -0.80 -13.74 0.66
C ILE A 29 -0.06 -14.36 1.87
N GLU A 30 0.91 -15.22 1.62
CA GLU A 30 1.74 -15.83 2.68
C GLU A 30 2.53 -14.78 3.45
N ALA A 31 2.95 -13.71 2.78
CA ALA A 31 3.63 -12.59 3.43
C ALA A 31 2.70 -11.83 4.38
N LEU A 32 1.47 -11.51 3.94
CA LEU A 32 0.45 -10.87 4.78
C LEU A 32 0.12 -11.74 6.00
N GLU A 33 -0.02 -13.07 5.81
CA GLU A 33 -0.24 -14.00 6.91
C GLU A 33 0.89 -13.95 7.94
N LYS A 34 2.16 -13.99 7.50
CA LYS A 34 3.32 -13.91 8.38
C LYS A 34 3.38 -12.57 9.14
N ILE A 35 3.04 -11.47 8.49
CA ILE A 35 2.96 -10.15 9.13
C ILE A 35 1.91 -10.18 10.26
N LYS A 36 0.73 -10.74 10.00
CA LYS A 36 -0.32 -10.92 11.02
C LYS A 36 0.12 -11.84 12.16
N GLN A 37 0.77 -12.96 11.86
CA GLN A 37 1.29 -13.90 12.86
C GLN A 37 2.33 -13.27 13.80
N LYS A 38 3.03 -12.24 13.33
CA LYS A 38 3.97 -11.45 14.15
C LYS A 38 3.29 -10.34 14.98
N GLY A 39 1.96 -10.27 14.94
CA GLY A 39 1.16 -9.35 15.76
C GLY A 39 0.91 -7.98 15.13
N TYR A 40 1.28 -7.77 13.86
CA TYR A 40 1.01 -6.50 13.17
C TYR A 40 -0.42 -6.44 12.62
N GLU A 41 -1.04 -5.28 12.74
CA GLU A 41 -2.22 -4.92 11.97
C GLU A 41 -1.80 -4.38 10.59
N ILE A 42 -2.66 -4.55 9.59
CA ILE A 42 -2.37 -4.16 8.20
C ILE A 42 -3.32 -3.06 7.78
N ILE A 43 -2.75 -1.90 7.44
CA ILE A 43 -3.44 -0.80 6.77
C ILE A 43 -2.86 -0.63 5.37
N ILE A 44 -3.74 -0.48 4.38
CA ILE A 44 -3.36 -0.20 3.00
C ILE A 44 -3.43 1.31 2.75
N LEU A 45 -2.35 1.87 2.18
CA LEU A 45 -2.26 3.27 1.77
C LEU A 45 -1.92 3.33 0.28
N THR A 46 -2.88 3.69 -0.58
CA THR A 46 -2.68 3.65 -2.03
C THR A 46 -3.00 4.96 -2.73
N ASN A 47 -2.19 5.34 -3.72
CA ASN A 47 -2.47 6.45 -4.62
C ASN A 47 -3.34 5.96 -5.76
N GLN A 48 -4.53 6.55 -5.92
CA GLN A 48 -5.54 6.17 -6.93
C GLN A 48 -5.92 7.37 -7.81
N TYR A 49 -4.92 8.09 -8.29
CA TYR A 49 -5.09 9.24 -9.18
C TYR A 49 -5.87 8.92 -10.46
N LEU A 50 -5.90 7.66 -10.85
CA LEU A 50 -6.66 7.15 -12.00
C LEU A 50 -8.15 7.51 -11.94
N ILE A 51 -8.71 7.71 -10.73
CA ILE A 51 -10.11 8.09 -10.51
C ILE A 51 -10.35 9.52 -11.00
N ASP A 52 -9.58 10.48 -10.52
CA ASP A 52 -9.75 11.89 -10.88
C ASP A 52 -9.27 12.17 -12.32
N GLU A 53 -8.30 11.41 -12.82
CA GLU A 53 -7.84 11.45 -14.21
C GLU A 53 -8.81 10.72 -15.19
N LYS A 54 -9.96 10.22 -14.70
CA LYS A 54 -11.04 9.59 -15.49
C LYS A 54 -10.60 8.34 -16.27
N ILE A 55 -9.58 7.66 -15.81
CA ILE A 55 -9.14 6.38 -16.37
C ILE A 55 -10.04 5.26 -15.88
N ILE A 56 -10.38 5.27 -14.58
CA ILE A 56 -11.38 4.39 -13.98
C ILE A 56 -12.45 5.21 -13.24
N SER A 57 -13.63 4.63 -13.03
CA SER A 57 -14.64 5.26 -12.20
C SER A 57 -14.43 4.92 -10.70
N ILE A 58 -15.08 5.67 -9.82
CA ILE A 58 -15.05 5.37 -8.39
C ILE A 58 -15.70 4.01 -8.10
N GLU A 59 -16.73 3.65 -8.82
CA GLU A 59 -17.42 2.36 -8.68
C GLU A 59 -16.51 1.21 -9.10
N GLN A 60 -15.74 1.37 -10.19
CA GLN A 60 -14.73 0.39 -10.61
C GLN A 60 -13.66 0.20 -9.55
N TYR A 61 -13.15 1.32 -8.98
CA TYR A 61 -12.19 1.27 -7.88
C TYR A 61 -12.76 0.53 -6.66
N GLN A 62 -14.01 0.82 -6.28
CA GLN A 62 -14.66 0.20 -5.13
C GLN A 62 -14.86 -1.31 -5.34
N ASP A 63 -15.44 -1.71 -6.48
CA ASP A 63 -15.64 -3.12 -6.83
C ASP A 63 -14.31 -3.90 -6.83
N PHE A 64 -13.27 -3.34 -7.43
CA PHE A 64 -11.94 -3.94 -7.43
C PHE A 64 -11.36 -4.07 -6.02
N THR A 65 -11.51 -3.04 -5.19
CA THR A 65 -11.02 -3.03 -3.81
C THR A 65 -11.78 -4.02 -2.93
N ASP A 66 -13.10 -4.14 -3.11
CA ASP A 66 -13.92 -5.12 -2.40
C ASP A 66 -13.48 -6.56 -2.72
N LYS A 67 -13.18 -6.84 -3.98
CA LYS A 67 -12.65 -8.13 -4.41
C LYS A 67 -11.25 -8.40 -3.84
N PHE A 68 -10.40 -7.39 -3.80
CA PHE A 68 -9.07 -7.46 -3.18
C PHE A 68 -9.19 -7.84 -1.69
N ILE A 69 -10.01 -7.12 -0.93
CA ILE A 69 -10.23 -7.38 0.51
C ILE A 69 -10.84 -8.77 0.70
N LYS A 70 -11.85 -9.11 -0.11
CA LYS A 70 -12.51 -10.41 -0.04
C LYS A 70 -11.50 -11.56 -0.24
N ARG A 71 -10.61 -11.45 -1.24
CA ARG A 71 -9.62 -12.49 -1.51
C ARG A 71 -8.66 -12.70 -0.34
N ILE A 72 -8.23 -11.63 0.31
CA ILE A 72 -7.37 -11.69 1.51
C ILE A 72 -8.15 -12.36 2.66
N LYS A 73 -9.39 -11.95 2.88
CA LYS A 73 -10.27 -12.51 3.90
C LYS A 73 -10.57 -14.00 3.69
N ASP A 74 -10.76 -14.43 2.43
CA ASP A 74 -10.98 -15.84 2.08
C ASP A 74 -9.75 -16.72 2.43
N ASN A 75 -8.57 -16.11 2.59
CA ASN A 75 -7.34 -16.74 3.10
C ASN A 75 -7.17 -16.59 4.63
N GLY A 76 -8.20 -16.15 5.36
CA GLY A 76 -8.16 -16.01 6.82
C GLY A 76 -7.41 -14.79 7.33
N ILE A 77 -7.07 -13.84 6.46
CA ILE A 77 -6.31 -12.63 6.82
C ILE A 77 -7.29 -11.45 6.88
N GLU A 78 -7.15 -10.62 7.90
CA GLU A 78 -7.94 -9.41 8.06
C GLU A 78 -7.07 -8.16 7.82
N ILE A 79 -7.53 -7.30 6.91
CA ILE A 79 -7.00 -5.95 6.70
C ILE A 79 -7.77 -5.01 7.63
N LEU A 80 -7.06 -4.24 8.42
CA LEU A 80 -7.68 -3.30 9.36
C LEU A 80 -8.42 -2.19 8.61
N ASP A 81 -7.79 -1.61 7.56
CA ASP A 81 -8.42 -0.58 6.74
C ASP A 81 -7.68 -0.33 5.42
N VAL A 82 -8.36 0.37 4.50
CA VAL A 82 -7.81 0.84 3.23
C VAL A 82 -8.04 2.34 3.10
N PHE A 83 -6.97 3.11 3.01
CA PHE A 83 -7.01 4.54 2.73
C PHE A 83 -6.46 4.81 1.34
N TYR A 84 -7.15 5.60 0.55
CA TYR A 84 -6.72 5.92 -0.80
C TYR A 84 -6.77 7.43 -1.08
N CYS A 85 -5.92 7.86 -1.99
CA CYS A 85 -5.94 9.21 -2.54
C CYS A 85 -6.53 9.17 -3.95
N PRO A 86 -7.74 9.70 -4.18
CA PRO A 86 -8.38 9.69 -5.50
C PRO A 86 -7.93 10.83 -6.43
N HIS A 87 -7.18 11.80 -5.93
CA HIS A 87 -6.89 13.06 -6.61
C HIS A 87 -5.85 12.86 -7.73
N SER A 88 -5.99 13.62 -8.81
CA SER A 88 -5.02 13.64 -9.92
C SER A 88 -3.62 14.06 -9.47
N ARG A 89 -2.63 13.66 -10.23
CA ARG A 89 -1.22 14.00 -9.99
C ARG A 89 -0.96 15.51 -9.95
N GLU A 90 -1.80 16.29 -10.62
CA GLU A 90 -1.69 17.76 -10.70
C GLU A 90 -2.43 18.49 -9.55
N SER A 91 -3.29 17.81 -8.81
CA SER A 91 -4.17 18.42 -7.81
C SER A 91 -3.46 19.05 -6.61
N ASN A 92 -2.19 18.74 -6.39
CA ASN A 92 -1.41 19.16 -5.22
C ASN A 92 -2.11 18.92 -3.87
N CYS A 93 -2.93 17.86 -3.79
CA CYS A 93 -3.63 17.48 -2.55
C CYS A 93 -2.65 17.17 -1.41
N SER A 94 -3.14 17.08 -0.18
CA SER A 94 -2.33 16.70 0.99
C SER A 94 -2.22 15.19 1.21
N CYS A 95 -3.03 14.37 0.51
CA CYS A 95 -3.12 12.93 0.79
C CYS A 95 -2.29 12.04 -0.14
N MET A 96 -1.95 12.47 -1.36
CA MET A 96 -1.14 11.67 -2.28
C MET A 96 0.25 11.43 -1.70
N LYS A 97 0.65 10.15 -1.56
CA LYS A 97 2.02 9.80 -1.17
C LYS A 97 3.02 10.46 -2.16
N PRO A 98 4.14 11.02 -1.70
CA PRO A 98 4.77 10.91 -0.39
C PRO A 98 4.28 11.89 0.69
N LYS A 99 3.14 12.57 0.50
CA LYS A 99 2.55 13.40 1.56
C LYS A 99 1.86 12.53 2.60
N GLU A 100 1.82 13.04 3.83
CA GLU A 100 1.41 12.27 5.02
C GLU A 100 -0.13 12.19 5.22
N GLY A 101 -0.93 12.78 4.33
CA GLY A 101 -2.37 12.93 4.57
C GLY A 101 -3.13 11.62 4.77
N LEU A 102 -2.74 10.52 4.07
CA LEU A 102 -3.36 9.21 4.31
C LEU A 102 -2.99 8.64 5.68
N VAL A 103 -1.73 8.82 6.11
CA VAL A 103 -1.28 8.39 7.44
C VAL A 103 -2.00 9.21 8.53
N LYS A 104 -2.13 10.52 8.37
CA LYS A 104 -2.87 11.36 9.32
C LYS A 104 -4.32 10.90 9.47
N LYS A 105 -4.99 10.61 8.36
CA LYS A 105 -6.35 10.05 8.38
C LYS A 105 -6.42 8.70 9.10
N SER A 106 -5.42 7.83 8.89
CA SER A 106 -5.39 6.54 9.59
C SER A 106 -5.20 6.70 11.09
N LEU A 107 -4.31 7.60 11.53
CA LEU A 107 -4.09 7.89 12.95
C LEU A 107 -5.27 8.61 13.62
N GLU A 108 -6.02 9.44 12.88
CA GLU A 108 -7.27 10.03 13.38
C GLU A 108 -8.34 8.97 13.65
N LYS A 109 -8.41 7.93 12.80
CA LYS A 109 -9.36 6.82 12.94
C LYS A 109 -8.90 5.77 13.96
N TYR A 110 -7.59 5.57 14.07
CA TYR A 110 -6.95 4.57 14.93
C TYR A 110 -5.89 5.25 15.81
N PRO A 111 -6.29 6.04 16.81
CA PRO A 111 -5.37 6.85 17.64
C PRO A 111 -4.45 6.01 18.54
N GLU A 112 -4.73 4.73 18.69
CA GLU A 112 -3.88 3.78 19.43
C GLU A 112 -2.60 3.38 18.68
N ILE A 113 -2.49 3.67 17.38
CA ILE A 113 -1.31 3.32 16.58
C ILE A 113 -0.13 4.23 16.94
N ASP A 114 0.97 3.63 17.41
CA ASP A 114 2.25 4.33 17.55
C ASP A 114 3.11 4.08 16.30
N LEU A 115 3.48 5.16 15.62
CA LEU A 115 4.31 5.10 14.42
C LEU A 115 5.69 4.45 14.67
N LYS A 116 6.19 4.48 15.90
CA LYS A 116 7.47 3.85 16.26
C LYS A 116 7.45 2.33 16.11
N ASP A 117 6.27 1.73 16.27
CA ASP A 117 6.05 0.30 16.13
C ASP A 117 5.58 -0.08 14.71
N CYS A 118 5.54 0.90 13.80
CA CYS A 118 5.09 0.72 12.44
C CYS A 118 6.26 0.56 11.46
N PHE A 119 5.94 -0.03 10.31
CA PHE A 119 6.79 -0.01 9.14
C PHE A 119 5.95 0.25 7.87
N ILE A 120 6.61 0.72 6.82
CA ILE A 120 5.99 0.89 5.51
C ILE A 120 6.67 -0.02 4.49
N VAL A 121 5.88 -0.54 3.56
CA VAL A 121 6.38 -1.32 2.42
C VAL A 121 5.71 -0.79 1.17
N GLY A 122 6.49 -0.57 0.13
CA GLY A 122 6.01 -0.17 -1.18
C GLY A 122 7.06 -0.38 -2.26
N ASP A 123 6.62 -0.31 -3.51
CA ASP A 123 7.45 -0.54 -4.70
C ASP A 123 7.86 0.75 -5.41
N SER A 124 7.45 1.90 -4.87
CA SER A 124 7.69 3.20 -5.48
C SER A 124 8.51 4.14 -4.60
N LEU A 125 9.14 5.15 -5.23
CA LEU A 125 9.87 6.18 -4.51
C LEU A 125 8.96 6.98 -3.56
N CYS A 126 7.67 7.12 -3.88
CA CYS A 126 6.76 7.86 -3.01
C CYS A 126 6.50 7.14 -1.69
N ASP A 127 6.54 5.80 -1.65
CA ASP A 127 6.43 5.02 -0.42
C ASP A 127 7.68 5.17 0.44
N VAL A 128 8.84 5.03 -0.21
CA VAL A 128 10.14 5.21 0.44
C VAL A 128 10.27 6.62 1.05
N GLU A 129 9.88 7.64 0.29
CA GLU A 129 9.94 9.02 0.75
C GLU A 129 8.95 9.30 1.88
N LEU A 130 7.75 8.70 1.83
CA LEU A 130 6.78 8.77 2.92
C LEU A 130 7.35 8.17 4.21
N GLY A 131 7.92 6.98 4.14
CA GLY A 131 8.54 6.34 5.30
C GLY A 131 9.67 7.15 5.91
N LYS A 132 10.53 7.76 5.07
CA LYS A 132 11.59 8.68 5.52
C LYS A 132 11.02 9.92 6.22
N ARG A 133 9.97 10.52 5.69
CA ARG A 133 9.32 11.70 6.30
C ARG A 133 8.73 11.39 7.67
N LEU A 134 8.18 10.18 7.82
CA LEU A 134 7.59 9.71 9.08
C LEU A 134 8.65 9.24 10.09
N GLY A 135 9.89 9.01 9.65
CA GLY A 135 10.95 8.46 10.49
C GLY A 135 10.70 7.02 10.92
N ILE A 136 9.99 6.22 10.11
CA ILE A 136 9.63 4.83 10.41
C ILE A 136 10.44 3.86 9.54
N LYS A 137 10.53 2.61 9.99
CA LYS A 137 11.17 1.52 9.24
C LYS A 137 10.53 1.37 7.87
N THR A 138 11.35 1.37 6.83
CA THR A 138 10.86 1.43 5.45
C THR A 138 11.49 0.33 4.60
N PHE A 139 10.65 -0.39 3.87
CA PHE A 139 11.04 -1.41 2.90
C PHE A 139 10.64 -0.97 1.50
N GLY A 140 11.61 -1.03 0.57
CA GLY A 140 11.39 -0.74 -0.85
C GLY A 140 11.51 -2.01 -1.69
N ILE A 141 10.45 -2.37 -2.43
CA ILE A 141 10.47 -3.51 -3.36
C ILE A 141 10.99 -3.02 -4.70
N GLY A 142 12.16 -3.52 -5.12
CA GLY A 142 12.75 -3.18 -6.41
C GLY A 142 13.12 -1.70 -6.60
N VAL A 143 12.95 -0.87 -5.58
CA VAL A 143 13.25 0.56 -5.64
C VAL A 143 14.73 0.77 -5.45
N GLY A 144 15.40 1.17 -6.55
CA GLY A 144 16.85 1.26 -6.60
C GLY A 144 17.49 2.27 -5.67
N LYS A 145 18.73 1.94 -5.30
CA LYS A 145 19.78 2.63 -4.55
C LYS A 145 19.41 3.23 -3.18
N LYS A 146 20.11 2.66 -2.22
CA LYS A 146 20.26 3.10 -0.84
C LYS A 146 20.65 4.58 -0.76
N GLU A 147 19.70 5.42 -0.40
CA GLU A 147 19.99 6.66 0.29
C GLU A 147 19.19 6.67 1.58
N GLY A 148 19.86 6.43 2.69
CA GLY A 148 19.27 6.39 4.03
C GLY A 148 18.89 5.00 4.53
N GLU A 149 18.04 4.94 5.55
CA GLU A 149 17.66 3.73 6.32
C GLU A 149 16.59 2.86 5.62
N VAL A 150 16.56 2.82 4.29
CA VAL A 150 15.62 1.99 3.53
C VAL A 150 16.19 0.60 3.31
N ILE A 151 15.42 -0.41 3.67
CA ILE A 151 15.76 -1.81 3.43
C ILE A 151 15.20 -2.19 2.07
N ILE A 152 16.09 -2.50 1.12
CA ILE A 152 15.68 -2.96 -0.21
C ILE A 152 15.43 -4.46 -0.13
N ILE A 153 14.27 -4.87 -0.62
CA ILE A 153 13.79 -6.25 -0.66
C ILE A 153 13.34 -6.61 -2.08
N ASP A 154 13.31 -7.89 -2.40
CA ASP A 154 12.86 -8.37 -3.71
C ASP A 154 11.35 -8.57 -3.76
N SER A 155 10.73 -8.87 -2.62
CA SER A 155 9.30 -9.13 -2.50
C SER A 155 8.76 -8.80 -1.10
N LEU A 156 7.44 -8.69 -0.98
CA LEU A 156 6.78 -8.54 0.33
C LEU A 156 7.12 -9.71 1.29
N GLY A 157 7.40 -10.91 0.74
CA GLY A 157 7.76 -12.09 1.53
C GLY A 157 9.01 -11.90 2.38
N ASP A 158 9.94 -11.05 1.95
CA ASP A 158 11.22 -10.84 2.63
C ASP A 158 11.06 -10.04 3.94
N VAL A 159 9.98 -9.25 4.05
CA VAL A 159 9.70 -8.40 5.22
C VAL A 159 9.71 -9.22 6.52
N ALA A 160 9.16 -10.45 6.49
CA ALA A 160 9.06 -11.31 7.66
C ALA A 160 10.42 -11.64 8.32
N SER A 161 11.52 -11.48 7.58
CA SER A 161 12.88 -11.70 8.10
C SER A 161 13.43 -10.51 8.89
N TYR A 162 12.76 -9.38 8.84
CA TYR A 162 13.22 -8.11 9.43
C TYR A 162 12.33 -7.58 10.55
N ILE A 163 11.14 -8.15 10.75
CA ILE A 163 10.15 -7.74 11.74
C ILE A 163 9.92 -8.79 12.83
#